data_6d8c26425466d91d2732b84fd7db8112
#
_entry.id   6d8c26425466d91d2732b84fd7db8112
#
_cell.length_a   1.000
_cell.length_b   1.000
_cell.length_c   1.000
_cell.angle_alpha   90.00
_cell.angle_beta   90.00
_cell.angle_gamma   90.00
#
_symmetry.space_group_name_H-M   'P 1'
#
loop_
_entity.id
_entity.type
_entity.pdbx_description
1 polymer ?
#
loop_
_entity_poly.entity_id
_entity_poly.type
_entity_poly.pdbx_seq_one_letter_code
_entity_poly.pdbx_strand_id
1 'polypeptide(L)'
;EPGRISGEQRIVEALLQRDPPAAIACVESLIESLPAPQQTVLRPWLGNVQDRAGQPDAAVGTWMQFHREQAQHRLPLPPQAAKQPTQWPALGSIPDTVTARPLFVWGTPGSHVERLVAVMGAATPLVRGDRYGTTPPSDALQSYRTLEQLASGELAPTALVEGWKAQLPRRGIDDGNVIDWLLWWDNTLLTALRPHLPEGRLAIALRDPRDMLLDWLSAGASAPLALQSPQQATDWLLIALEQLATLHERDLYPHRIIRLDGIENDPQGISTALEQAFGLSFPLVEPRGPARLASGRWRDYRGVLGAQFDLLTLIAVRFGYPQD
;
A
#
# COMPACT_ATOMS: atom_id res chain seq x y z
N GLU A 1 -23.87 19.19 6.21
CA GLU A 1 -24.07 18.93 7.67
C GLU A 1 -23.63 17.51 8.00
N PRO A 2 -22.68 17.28 8.94
CA PRO A 2 -22.18 15.94 9.26
C PRO A 2 -23.28 14.95 9.68
N GLY A 3 -24.31 15.41 10.37
CA GLY A 3 -25.43 14.57 10.83
C GLY A 3 -26.34 14.07 9.71
N ARG A 4 -26.42 14.78 8.57
CA ARG A 4 -27.22 14.37 7.42
C ARG A 4 -26.60 13.15 6.74
N ILE A 5 -25.28 13.17 6.47
CA ILE A 5 -24.58 12.05 5.82
C ILE A 5 -24.71 10.76 6.65
N SER A 6 -24.56 10.85 7.98
CA SER A 6 -24.73 9.69 8.85
C SER A 6 -26.16 9.13 8.86
N GLY A 7 -27.17 9.99 8.69
CA GLY A 7 -28.56 9.55 8.54
C GLY A 7 -28.79 8.82 7.23
N GLU A 8 -28.29 9.40 6.12
CA GLU A 8 -28.39 8.81 4.77
C GLU A 8 -27.65 7.47 4.70
N GLN A 9 -26.47 7.33 5.33
CA GLN A 9 -25.75 6.06 5.38
C GLN A 9 -26.60 4.94 5.99
N ARG A 10 -27.33 5.20 7.08
CA ARG A 10 -28.22 4.20 7.68
C ARG A 10 -29.39 3.82 6.78
N ILE A 11 -29.95 4.78 6.04
CA ILE A 11 -31.02 4.53 5.07
C ILE A 11 -30.49 3.65 3.95
N VAL A 12 -29.34 4.00 3.38
CA VAL A 12 -28.68 3.23 2.31
C VAL A 12 -28.35 1.81 2.76
N GLU A 13 -27.84 1.61 3.98
CA GLU A 13 -27.59 0.29 4.54
C GLU A 13 -28.85 -0.57 4.64
N ALA A 14 -29.97 0.03 5.06
CA ALA A 14 -31.25 -0.67 5.10
C ALA A 14 -31.80 -0.97 3.69
N LEU A 15 -31.62 -0.06 2.73
CA LEU A 15 -32.03 -0.24 1.35
C LEU A 15 -31.19 -1.33 0.64
N LEU A 16 -29.89 -1.40 0.85
CA LEU A 16 -29.01 -2.42 0.27
C LEU A 16 -29.49 -3.86 0.54
N GLN A 17 -30.16 -4.08 1.69
CA GLN A 17 -30.69 -5.40 2.06
C GLN A 17 -32.04 -5.72 1.39
N ARG A 18 -32.81 -4.71 0.97
CA ARG A 18 -34.21 -4.86 0.53
C ARG A 18 -34.42 -4.47 -0.93
N ASP A 19 -33.75 -3.41 -1.37
CA ASP A 19 -33.90 -2.80 -2.69
C ASP A 19 -32.57 -2.12 -3.08
N PRO A 20 -31.57 -2.92 -3.53
CA PRO A 20 -30.26 -2.39 -3.94
C PRO A 20 -30.33 -1.28 -5.00
N PRO A 21 -31.20 -1.33 -6.02
CA PRO A 21 -31.39 -0.19 -6.94
C PRO A 21 -31.81 1.10 -6.25
N ALA A 22 -32.72 1.04 -5.27
CA ALA A 22 -33.14 2.22 -4.51
C ALA A 22 -32.00 2.76 -3.63
N ALA A 23 -31.11 1.90 -3.11
CA ALA A 23 -29.90 2.32 -2.38
C ALA A 23 -28.97 3.14 -3.26
N ILE A 24 -28.72 2.71 -4.50
CA ILE A 24 -27.90 3.42 -5.48
C ILE A 24 -28.53 4.78 -5.80
N ALA A 25 -29.84 4.80 -6.18
CA ALA A 25 -30.56 6.02 -6.51
C ALA A 25 -30.54 7.04 -5.35
N CYS A 26 -30.62 6.57 -4.10
CA CYS A 26 -30.52 7.42 -2.90
C CYS A 26 -29.15 8.13 -2.83
N VAL A 27 -28.06 7.42 -3.07
CA VAL A 27 -26.70 8.00 -3.03
C VAL A 27 -26.47 8.94 -4.22
N GLU A 28 -26.92 8.58 -5.41
CA GLU A 28 -26.84 9.42 -6.61
C GLU A 28 -27.58 10.75 -6.41
N SER A 29 -28.82 10.71 -5.92
CA SER A 29 -29.60 11.90 -5.59
C SER A 29 -28.94 12.77 -4.53
N LEU A 30 -28.33 12.13 -3.50
CA LEU A 30 -27.56 12.88 -2.50
C LEU A 30 -26.36 13.58 -3.14
N ILE A 31 -25.59 12.91 -3.97
CA ILE A 31 -24.44 13.48 -4.68
C ILE A 31 -24.90 14.67 -5.55
N GLU A 32 -25.93 14.51 -6.35
CA GLU A 32 -26.47 15.58 -7.21
C GLU A 32 -26.91 16.82 -6.41
N SER A 33 -27.39 16.63 -5.19
CA SER A 33 -27.84 17.72 -4.32
C SER A 33 -26.68 18.55 -3.71
N LEU A 34 -25.43 18.10 -3.86
CA LEU A 34 -24.27 18.71 -3.22
C LEU A 34 -23.45 19.57 -4.20
N PRO A 35 -22.68 20.59 -3.71
CA PRO A 35 -21.71 21.29 -4.53
C PRO A 35 -20.61 20.37 -5.07
N ALA A 36 -20.11 20.68 -6.27
CA ALA A 36 -19.16 19.82 -7.00
C ALA A 36 -17.98 19.26 -6.17
N PRO A 37 -17.28 20.05 -5.29
CA PRO A 37 -16.20 19.51 -4.47
C PRO A 37 -16.66 18.42 -3.51
N GLN A 38 -17.90 18.50 -2.99
CA GLN A 38 -18.46 17.50 -2.07
C GLN A 38 -18.95 16.26 -2.82
N GLN A 39 -19.41 16.40 -4.06
CA GLN A 39 -19.78 15.29 -4.93
C GLN A 39 -18.61 14.31 -5.10
N THR A 40 -17.44 14.83 -5.43
CA THR A 40 -16.22 14.02 -5.61
C THR A 40 -15.86 13.21 -4.37
N VAL A 41 -16.01 13.79 -3.16
CA VAL A 41 -15.70 13.10 -1.90
C VAL A 41 -16.63 11.90 -1.65
N LEU A 42 -17.87 11.94 -2.12
CA LEU A 42 -18.85 10.86 -1.95
C LEU A 42 -18.79 9.78 -3.03
N ARG A 43 -18.09 9.99 -4.16
CA ARG A 43 -18.01 8.99 -5.24
C ARG A 43 -17.47 7.63 -4.78
N PRO A 44 -16.42 7.52 -3.96
CA PRO A 44 -15.98 6.21 -3.45
C PRO A 44 -17.09 5.47 -2.70
N TRP A 45 -17.94 6.18 -1.96
CA TRP A 45 -19.07 5.58 -1.29
C TRP A 45 -20.11 5.06 -2.28
N LEU A 46 -20.44 5.81 -3.33
CA LEU A 46 -21.34 5.33 -4.41
C LEU A 46 -20.78 4.05 -5.04
N GLY A 47 -19.50 4.03 -5.39
CA GLY A 47 -18.86 2.82 -5.93
C GLY A 47 -18.96 1.62 -4.99
N ASN A 48 -18.80 1.83 -3.68
CA ASN A 48 -18.97 0.76 -2.69
C ASN A 48 -20.43 0.29 -2.55
N VAL A 49 -21.40 1.18 -2.72
CA VAL A 49 -22.83 0.81 -2.76
C VAL A 49 -23.14 0.00 -4.01
N GLN A 50 -22.61 0.41 -5.17
CA GLN A 50 -22.74 -0.31 -6.45
C GLN A 50 -22.08 -1.70 -6.37
N ASP A 51 -20.89 -1.83 -5.77
CA ASP A 51 -20.24 -3.12 -5.49
C ASP A 51 -21.16 -4.04 -4.69
N ARG A 52 -21.69 -3.56 -3.56
CA ARG A 52 -22.58 -4.34 -2.68
C ARG A 52 -23.95 -4.64 -3.30
N ALA A 53 -24.37 -3.83 -4.27
CA ALA A 53 -25.55 -4.08 -5.09
C ALA A 53 -25.30 -5.07 -6.25
N GLY A 54 -24.08 -5.62 -6.37
CA GLY A 54 -23.74 -6.58 -7.43
C GLY A 54 -23.55 -5.94 -8.81
N GLN A 55 -23.13 -4.68 -8.87
CA GLN A 55 -22.91 -3.92 -10.11
C GLN A 55 -21.41 -3.60 -10.30
N PRO A 56 -20.54 -4.59 -10.58
CA PRO A 56 -19.10 -4.41 -10.64
C PRO A 56 -18.65 -3.41 -11.73
N ASP A 57 -19.32 -3.39 -12.89
CA ASP A 57 -19.01 -2.44 -13.98
C ASP A 57 -19.22 -0.99 -13.52
N ALA A 58 -20.37 -0.72 -12.89
CA ALA A 58 -20.70 0.61 -12.38
C ALA A 58 -19.74 1.02 -11.28
N ALA A 59 -19.41 0.11 -10.35
CA ALA A 59 -18.47 0.36 -9.25
C ALA A 59 -17.10 0.77 -9.77
N VAL A 60 -16.50 0.00 -10.69
CA VAL A 60 -15.19 0.33 -11.31
C VAL A 60 -15.27 1.66 -12.05
N GLY A 61 -16.33 1.91 -12.81
CA GLY A 61 -16.57 3.17 -13.52
C GLY A 61 -16.54 4.37 -12.56
N THR A 62 -17.27 4.27 -11.45
CA THR A 62 -17.38 5.30 -10.41
C THR A 62 -16.06 5.53 -9.68
N TRP A 63 -15.35 4.47 -9.26
CA TRP A 63 -14.04 4.60 -8.64
C TRP A 63 -13.01 5.22 -9.57
N MET A 64 -12.97 4.81 -10.83
CA MET A 64 -12.07 5.38 -11.82
C MET A 64 -12.39 6.84 -12.17
N GLN A 65 -13.66 7.23 -12.14
CA GLN A 65 -14.04 8.62 -12.28
C GLN A 65 -13.47 9.45 -11.11
N PHE A 66 -13.62 8.98 -9.86
CA PHE A 66 -13.02 9.62 -8.69
C PHE A 66 -11.51 9.78 -8.84
N HIS A 67 -10.79 8.73 -9.24
CA HIS A 67 -9.34 8.80 -9.42
C HIS A 67 -8.92 9.84 -10.45
N ARG A 68 -9.62 9.89 -11.60
CA ARG A 68 -9.32 10.86 -12.67
C ARG A 68 -9.60 12.30 -12.24
N GLU A 69 -10.70 12.55 -11.54
CA GLU A 69 -11.03 13.87 -11.02
C GLU A 69 -10.00 14.37 -10.00
N GLN A 70 -9.41 13.47 -9.24
CA GLN A 70 -8.41 13.79 -8.22
C GLN A 70 -6.96 13.79 -8.74
N ALA A 71 -6.70 13.29 -9.94
CA ALA A 71 -5.34 13.00 -10.42
C ALA A 71 -4.38 14.21 -10.34
N GLN A 72 -4.87 15.42 -10.68
CA GLN A 72 -4.04 16.63 -10.65
C GLN A 72 -3.65 17.11 -9.23
N HIS A 73 -4.33 16.60 -8.19
CA HIS A 73 -4.08 16.94 -6.78
C HIS A 73 -3.34 15.83 -6.03
N ARG A 74 -2.90 14.80 -6.74
CA ARG A 74 -2.25 13.62 -6.17
C ARG A 74 -0.80 13.52 -6.59
N LEU A 75 -0.03 12.78 -5.80
CA LEU A 75 1.35 12.45 -6.14
C LEU A 75 1.39 11.58 -7.40
N PRO A 76 2.38 11.73 -8.28
CA PRO A 76 2.60 10.78 -9.35
C PRO A 76 2.85 9.38 -8.77
N LEU A 77 2.69 8.35 -9.59
CA LEU A 77 3.08 7.00 -9.19
C LEU A 77 4.56 6.99 -8.80
N PRO A 78 4.94 6.25 -7.75
CA PRO A 78 6.34 6.13 -7.35
C PRO A 78 7.20 5.62 -8.49
N PRO A 79 8.48 6.04 -8.55
CA PRO A 79 9.37 5.64 -9.63
C PRO A 79 9.65 4.13 -9.57
N GLN A 80 9.84 3.56 -10.74
CA GLN A 80 10.33 2.20 -10.92
C GLN A 80 11.53 2.26 -11.88
N ALA A 81 12.59 1.54 -11.56
CA ALA A 81 13.77 1.50 -12.42
C ALA A 81 13.42 0.88 -13.79
N ALA A 82 13.77 1.57 -14.87
CA ALA A 82 13.54 1.09 -16.23
C ALA A 82 14.24 -0.26 -16.51
N LYS A 83 15.33 -0.52 -15.78
CA LYS A 83 16.08 -1.77 -15.85
C LYS A 83 16.55 -2.17 -14.45
N GLN A 84 16.13 -3.34 -14.02
CA GLN A 84 16.56 -3.89 -12.72
C GLN A 84 18.02 -4.37 -12.80
N PRO A 85 18.80 -4.22 -11.72
CA PRO A 85 20.12 -4.84 -11.62
C PRO A 85 20.00 -6.37 -11.79
N THR A 86 20.91 -6.95 -12.54
CA THR A 86 21.02 -8.42 -12.66
C THR A 86 21.91 -9.01 -11.55
N GLN A 87 22.77 -8.19 -10.98
CA GLN A 87 23.66 -8.51 -9.87
C GLN A 87 23.57 -7.42 -8.80
N TRP A 88 23.66 -7.82 -7.56
CA TRP A 88 23.70 -6.91 -6.40
C TRP A 88 25.00 -7.09 -5.64
N PRO A 89 25.50 -6.04 -4.97
CA PRO A 89 26.65 -6.15 -4.07
C PRO A 89 26.43 -7.24 -3.03
N ALA A 90 27.48 -7.81 -2.49
CA ALA A 90 27.39 -8.71 -1.34
C ALA A 90 26.72 -8.00 -0.16
N LEU A 91 26.00 -8.75 0.66
CA LEU A 91 25.53 -8.26 1.94
C LEU A 91 26.74 -7.94 2.82
N GLY A 92 26.81 -6.73 3.35
CA GLY A 92 27.89 -6.32 4.24
C GLY A 92 27.90 -7.12 5.55
N SER A 93 29.01 -7.10 6.24
CA SER A 93 29.09 -7.63 7.61
C SER A 93 28.52 -6.61 8.60
N ILE A 94 27.85 -7.11 9.64
CA ILE A 94 27.35 -6.28 10.75
C ILE A 94 28.46 -6.25 11.82
N PRO A 95 29.09 -5.08 12.09
CA PRO A 95 30.06 -4.98 13.18
C PRO A 95 29.39 -5.24 14.54
N ASP A 96 30.10 -5.87 15.47
CA ASP A 96 29.58 -6.15 16.82
C ASP A 96 29.18 -4.89 17.60
N THR A 97 29.73 -3.74 17.23
CA THR A 97 29.40 -2.42 17.82
C THR A 97 28.06 -1.87 17.33
N VAL A 98 27.48 -2.41 16.26
CA VAL A 98 26.20 -1.95 15.71
C VAL A 98 25.05 -2.64 16.44
N THR A 99 24.37 -1.88 17.29
CA THR A 99 23.18 -2.32 18.04
C THR A 99 21.86 -1.91 17.38
N ALA A 100 21.90 -0.90 16.51
CA ALA A 100 20.73 -0.46 15.75
C ALA A 100 20.14 -1.59 14.88
N ARG A 101 18.81 -1.66 14.82
CA ARG A 101 18.07 -2.63 14.01
C ARG A 101 16.93 -1.93 13.29
N PRO A 102 17.23 -1.14 12.26
CA PRO A 102 16.20 -0.45 11.51
C PRO A 102 15.29 -1.47 10.78
N LEU A 103 14.00 -1.25 10.86
CA LEU A 103 12.99 -2.00 10.15
C LEU A 103 12.28 -1.08 9.15
N PHE A 104 12.39 -1.37 7.88
CA PHE A 104 11.58 -0.75 6.86
C PHE A 104 10.24 -1.49 6.73
N VAL A 105 9.13 -0.77 6.69
CA VAL A 105 7.82 -1.35 6.47
C VAL A 105 7.30 -0.84 5.13
N TRP A 106 6.87 -1.76 4.28
CA TRP A 106 6.36 -1.41 2.97
C TRP A 106 5.27 -2.38 2.52
N GLY A 107 4.46 -1.94 1.59
CA GLY A 107 3.51 -2.73 0.84
C GLY A 107 3.00 -1.94 -0.36
N THR A 108 2.71 -2.63 -1.44
CA THR A 108 2.10 -2.00 -2.62
C THR A 108 0.69 -1.50 -2.29
N PRO A 109 0.13 -0.57 -3.09
CA PRO A 109 -1.29 -0.21 -2.97
C PRO A 109 -2.19 -1.46 -2.91
N GLY A 110 -3.19 -1.42 -2.04
CA GLY A 110 -4.10 -2.54 -1.80
C GLY A 110 -3.57 -3.67 -0.90
N SER A 111 -2.32 -3.62 -0.46
CA SER A 111 -1.74 -4.61 0.47
C SER A 111 -2.20 -4.44 1.92
N HIS A 112 -2.81 -3.32 2.25
CA HIS A 112 -3.23 -2.93 3.61
C HIS A 112 -2.06 -2.74 4.60
N VAL A 113 -0.90 -2.34 4.11
CA VAL A 113 0.29 -2.06 4.94
C VAL A 113 0.00 -1.08 6.09
N GLU A 114 -0.93 -0.15 5.91
CA GLU A 114 -1.37 0.80 6.94
C GLU A 114 -1.97 0.11 8.16
N ARG A 115 -2.52 -1.10 8.02
CA ARG A 115 -3.03 -1.91 9.13
C ARG A 115 -1.88 -2.41 10.01
N LEU A 116 -0.82 -2.91 9.37
CA LEU A 116 0.40 -3.34 10.08
C LEU A 116 1.04 -2.17 10.82
N VAL A 117 1.18 -1.04 10.14
CA VAL A 117 1.78 0.18 10.71
C VAL A 117 0.97 0.69 11.90
N ALA A 118 -0.35 0.63 11.84
CA ALA A 118 -1.22 1.04 12.96
C ALA A 118 -1.00 0.18 14.21
N VAL A 119 -0.92 -1.14 14.05
CA VAL A 119 -0.67 -2.08 15.15
C VAL A 119 0.75 -1.91 15.71
N MET A 120 1.76 -1.80 14.83
CA MET A 120 3.15 -1.53 15.25
C MET A 120 3.27 -0.19 15.99
N GLY A 121 2.58 0.86 15.50
CA GLY A 121 2.59 2.18 16.13
C GLY A 121 1.91 2.22 17.50
N ALA A 122 0.95 1.34 17.74
CA ALA A 122 0.36 1.17 19.06
C ALA A 122 1.26 0.38 20.02
N ALA A 123 2.14 -0.49 19.48
CA ALA A 123 3.07 -1.29 20.26
C ALA A 123 4.34 -0.53 20.66
N THR A 124 4.81 0.42 19.83
CA THR A 124 6.09 1.11 20.05
C THR A 124 6.10 2.51 19.46
N PRO A 125 6.78 3.48 20.13
CA PRO A 125 6.98 4.83 19.59
C PRO A 125 8.04 4.91 18.48
N LEU A 126 8.65 3.80 18.09
CA LEU A 126 9.70 3.77 17.06
C LEU A 126 9.16 3.92 15.62
N VAL A 127 7.86 3.75 15.42
CA VAL A 127 7.22 3.86 14.10
C VAL A 127 7.26 5.30 13.59
N ARG A 128 7.72 5.46 12.36
CA ARG A 128 7.75 6.73 11.63
C ARG A 128 6.89 6.62 10.38
N GLY A 129 5.73 7.29 10.44
CA GLY A 129 4.81 7.48 9.29
C GLY A 129 4.83 8.92 8.76
N ASP A 130 5.82 9.71 9.14
CA ASP A 130 5.99 11.13 8.80
C ASP A 130 6.14 11.38 7.29
N ARG A 131 6.54 10.36 6.51
CA ARG A 131 6.56 10.39 5.04
C ARG A 131 5.17 10.59 4.42
N TYR A 132 4.12 10.23 5.14
CA TYR A 132 2.72 10.41 4.74
C TYR A 132 2.09 11.70 5.32
N GLY A 133 2.88 12.47 6.08
CA GLY A 133 2.46 13.73 6.67
C GLY A 133 2.57 14.92 5.72
N THR A 134 2.17 16.09 6.21
CA THR A 134 2.25 17.36 5.47
C THR A 134 3.67 17.88 5.28
N THR A 135 4.60 17.41 6.10
CA THR A 135 6.03 17.81 6.06
C THR A 135 6.88 16.53 6.09
N PRO A 136 6.98 15.81 4.96
CA PRO A 136 7.76 14.58 4.91
C PRO A 136 9.26 14.87 5.09
N PRO A 137 10.05 13.89 5.64
CA PRO A 137 11.48 14.03 5.75
C PRO A 137 12.11 14.18 4.36
N SER A 138 13.07 15.11 4.28
CA SER A 138 13.82 15.34 3.04
C SER A 138 15.09 14.48 3.04
N ASP A 139 14.95 13.19 2.71
CA ASP A 139 16.08 12.29 2.48
C ASP A 139 16.04 11.66 1.09
N ALA A 140 17.21 11.26 0.60
CA ALA A 140 17.34 10.67 -0.72
C ALA A 140 16.71 9.27 -0.81
N LEU A 141 16.51 8.54 0.30
CA LEU A 141 15.99 7.17 0.27
C LEU A 141 14.60 7.07 -0.39
N GLN A 142 13.77 8.10 -0.21
CA GLN A 142 12.39 8.12 -0.72
C GLN A 142 12.13 9.29 -1.69
N SER A 143 13.19 9.92 -2.22
CA SER A 143 13.06 10.89 -3.31
C SER A 143 12.70 10.20 -4.63
N TYR A 144 11.81 10.79 -5.41
CA TYR A 144 11.43 10.27 -6.73
C TYR A 144 12.59 10.29 -7.75
N ARG A 145 13.68 11.00 -7.47
CA ARG A 145 14.89 11.04 -8.30
C ARG A 145 15.94 9.99 -7.92
N THR A 146 15.75 9.29 -6.81
CA THR A 146 16.78 8.40 -6.25
C THR A 146 17.24 7.33 -7.22
N LEU A 147 16.31 6.69 -7.93
CA LEU A 147 16.65 5.61 -8.88
C LEU A 147 17.46 6.14 -10.05
N GLU A 148 17.08 7.30 -10.59
CA GLU A 148 17.83 7.97 -11.66
C GLU A 148 19.23 8.38 -11.20
N GLN A 149 19.33 8.96 -10.01
CA GLN A 149 20.60 9.42 -9.43
C GLN A 149 21.55 8.26 -9.09
N LEU A 150 21.02 7.13 -8.62
CA LEU A 150 21.82 5.91 -8.40
C LEU A 150 22.29 5.33 -9.75
N ALA A 151 21.42 5.28 -10.76
CA ALA A 151 21.73 4.73 -12.07
C ALA A 151 22.77 5.58 -12.85
N SER A 152 22.72 6.91 -12.70
CA SER A 152 23.68 7.84 -13.33
C SER A 152 24.98 8.00 -12.55
N GLY A 153 25.05 7.52 -11.29
CA GLY A 153 26.18 7.74 -10.39
C GLY A 153 26.22 9.14 -9.75
N GLU A 154 25.18 9.98 -9.96
CA GLU A 154 25.03 11.29 -9.28
C GLU A 154 24.94 11.11 -7.75
N LEU A 155 24.28 10.03 -7.31
CA LEU A 155 24.17 9.66 -5.91
C LEU A 155 24.98 8.39 -5.63
N ALA A 156 26.01 8.49 -4.82
CA ALA A 156 26.78 7.33 -4.39
C ALA A 156 25.92 6.45 -3.43
N PRO A 157 25.96 5.10 -3.55
CA PRO A 157 25.26 4.18 -2.66
C PRO A 157 25.49 4.43 -1.17
N THR A 158 26.74 4.69 -0.78
CA THR A 158 27.11 5.09 0.59
C THR A 158 26.39 6.36 1.03
N ALA A 159 26.39 7.41 0.18
CA ALA A 159 25.78 8.70 0.51
C ALA A 159 24.26 8.59 0.68
N LEU A 160 23.59 7.67 -0.01
CA LEU A 160 22.17 7.38 0.19
C LEU A 160 21.89 6.94 1.63
N VAL A 161 22.66 5.97 2.13
CA VAL A 161 22.47 5.40 3.48
C VAL A 161 22.90 6.40 4.56
N GLU A 162 24.02 7.08 4.37
CA GLU A 162 24.50 8.12 5.30
C GLU A 162 23.52 9.28 5.40
N GLY A 163 22.99 9.73 4.26
CA GLY A 163 21.96 10.77 4.20
C GLY A 163 20.68 10.39 4.94
N TRP A 164 20.22 9.14 4.79
CA TRP A 164 19.09 8.64 5.56
C TRP A 164 19.40 8.57 7.06
N LYS A 165 20.55 8.01 7.47
CA LYS A 165 20.99 7.96 8.87
C LYS A 165 21.07 9.37 9.49
N ALA A 166 21.59 10.36 8.76
CA ALA A 166 21.73 11.74 9.21
C ALA A 166 20.38 12.44 9.47
N GLN A 167 19.26 11.95 8.91
CA GLN A 167 17.94 12.51 9.18
C GLN A 167 17.28 11.91 10.43
N LEU A 168 17.74 10.76 10.93
CA LEU A 168 17.11 10.06 12.05
C LEU A 168 17.00 10.93 13.33
N PRO A 169 18.03 11.68 13.77
CA PRO A 169 17.92 12.54 14.94
C PRO A 169 16.84 13.63 14.79
N ARG A 170 16.67 14.19 13.59
CA ARG A 170 15.62 15.19 13.30
C ARG A 170 14.21 14.58 13.37
N ARG A 171 14.11 13.27 13.21
CA ARG A 171 12.88 12.48 13.32
C ARG A 171 12.69 11.91 14.74
N GLY A 172 13.54 12.31 15.72
CA GLY A 172 13.49 11.87 17.10
C GLY A 172 14.01 10.43 17.30
N ILE A 173 15.01 10.02 16.52
CA ILE A 173 15.67 8.70 16.62
C ILE A 173 17.16 8.93 16.79
N ASP A 174 17.68 8.70 18.01
CA ASP A 174 19.08 8.96 18.34
C ASP A 174 19.95 7.69 18.29
N ASP A 175 19.36 6.51 18.49
CA ASP A 175 20.06 5.22 18.58
C ASP A 175 20.00 4.40 17.27
N GLY A 176 19.35 4.93 16.23
CA GLY A 176 19.19 4.26 14.95
C GLY A 176 18.12 3.15 14.91
N ASN A 177 17.44 2.87 16.04
CA ASN A 177 16.32 1.96 16.08
C ASN A 177 15.04 2.65 15.59
N VAL A 178 14.57 2.27 14.41
CA VAL A 178 13.40 2.89 13.76
C VAL A 178 12.60 1.85 13.01
N ILE A 179 11.29 2.04 13.00
CA ILE A 179 10.36 1.37 12.08
C ILE A 179 9.92 2.43 11.08
N ASP A 180 10.56 2.47 9.90
CA ASP A 180 10.38 3.51 8.89
C ASP A 180 9.37 3.03 7.83
N TRP A 181 8.18 3.63 7.78
CA TRP A 181 7.16 3.32 6.80
C TRP A 181 7.49 3.99 5.47
N LEU A 182 7.93 3.18 4.48
CA LEU A 182 8.36 3.65 3.17
C LEU A 182 7.15 3.95 2.26
N LEU A 183 7.28 5.00 1.43
CA LEU A 183 6.29 5.33 0.39
C LEU A 183 6.35 4.36 -0.79
N TRP A 184 7.56 3.91 -1.14
CA TRP A 184 7.81 3.02 -2.26
C TRP A 184 9.05 2.16 -2.03
N TRP A 185 9.17 1.11 -2.84
CA TRP A 185 10.32 0.22 -2.87
C TRP A 185 10.69 -0.10 -4.31
N ASP A 186 11.99 -0.17 -4.58
CA ASP A 186 12.59 -0.69 -5.80
C ASP A 186 13.88 -1.43 -5.44
N ASN A 187 14.10 -2.60 -6.03
CA ASN A 187 15.28 -3.41 -5.72
C ASN A 187 16.61 -2.73 -6.08
N THR A 188 16.60 -1.67 -6.89
CA THR A 188 17.80 -0.85 -7.12
C THR A 188 18.34 -0.24 -5.83
N LEU A 189 17.49 0.01 -4.82
CA LEU A 189 17.92 0.46 -3.50
C LEU A 189 18.89 -0.54 -2.82
N LEU A 190 18.81 -1.81 -3.17
CA LEU A 190 19.69 -2.85 -2.64
C LEU A 190 21.15 -2.64 -3.03
N THR A 191 21.44 -1.88 -4.08
CA THR A 191 22.82 -1.48 -4.43
C THR A 191 23.48 -0.67 -3.31
N ALA A 192 22.68 0.04 -2.51
CA ALA A 192 23.12 0.82 -1.36
C ALA A 192 22.86 0.08 -0.03
N LEU A 193 21.68 -0.49 0.15
CA LEU A 193 21.28 -1.07 1.43
C LEU A 193 22.10 -2.33 1.77
N ARG A 194 22.38 -3.20 0.81
CA ARG A 194 23.12 -4.43 1.07
C ARG A 194 24.52 -4.20 1.64
N PRO A 195 25.37 -3.36 1.02
CA PRO A 195 26.73 -3.13 1.55
C PRO A 195 26.80 -2.18 2.74
N HIS A 196 25.86 -1.22 2.87
CA HIS A 196 26.00 -0.09 3.81
C HIS A 196 24.97 -0.07 4.94
N LEU A 197 23.94 -0.95 4.90
CA LEU A 197 22.94 -1.12 5.95
C LEU A 197 22.59 -2.61 6.13
N PRO A 198 23.57 -3.51 6.31
CA PRO A 198 23.31 -4.95 6.40
C PRO A 198 22.48 -5.33 7.64
N GLU A 199 22.45 -4.49 8.69
CA GLU A 199 21.62 -4.64 9.88
C GLU A 199 20.14 -4.33 9.66
N GLY A 200 19.79 -3.68 8.55
CA GLY A 200 18.42 -3.33 8.19
C GLY A 200 17.58 -4.55 7.81
N ARG A 201 16.29 -4.44 8.01
CA ARG A 201 15.31 -5.47 7.67
C ARG A 201 14.12 -4.84 6.96
N LEU A 202 13.38 -5.64 6.19
CA LEU A 202 12.18 -5.22 5.48
C LEU A 202 10.98 -6.07 5.90
N ALA A 203 9.90 -5.44 6.35
CA ALA A 203 8.60 -6.05 6.56
C ALA A 203 7.69 -5.66 5.40
N ILE A 204 7.08 -6.63 4.75
CA ILE A 204 6.32 -6.44 3.52
C ILE A 204 4.91 -6.94 3.73
N ALA A 205 3.94 -6.04 3.60
CA ALA A 205 2.54 -6.42 3.55
C ALA A 205 2.21 -6.97 2.16
N LEU A 206 1.55 -8.12 2.09
CA LEU A 206 1.15 -8.77 0.85
C LEU A 206 -0.27 -9.34 0.97
N ARG A 207 -1.02 -9.23 -0.11
CA ARG A 207 -2.29 -9.93 -0.36
C ARG A 207 -2.29 -10.51 -1.78
N ASP A 208 -3.34 -11.23 -2.13
CA ASP A 208 -3.56 -11.65 -3.53
C ASP A 208 -3.45 -10.42 -4.45
N PRO A 209 -2.52 -10.40 -5.43
CA PRO A 209 -2.33 -9.28 -6.34
C PRO A 209 -3.60 -8.78 -7.02
N ARG A 210 -4.57 -9.67 -7.26
CA ARG A 210 -5.85 -9.34 -7.90
C ARG A 210 -6.76 -8.57 -6.95
N ASP A 211 -6.84 -8.98 -5.68
CA ASP A 211 -7.55 -8.24 -4.64
C ASP A 211 -6.85 -6.91 -4.33
N MET A 212 -5.51 -6.87 -4.39
CA MET A 212 -4.76 -5.61 -4.20
C MET A 212 -5.08 -4.59 -5.29
N LEU A 213 -5.18 -5.01 -6.56
CA LEU A 213 -5.63 -4.13 -7.64
C LEU A 213 -7.03 -3.59 -7.34
N LEU A 214 -7.97 -4.47 -7.00
CA LEU A 214 -9.35 -4.09 -6.74
C LEU A 214 -9.47 -3.11 -5.56
N ASP A 215 -8.75 -3.36 -4.47
CA ASP A 215 -8.71 -2.46 -3.32
C ASP A 215 -8.08 -1.10 -3.67
N TRP A 216 -7.02 -1.08 -4.49
CA TRP A 216 -6.44 0.18 -4.95
C TRP A 216 -7.44 1.02 -5.73
N LEU A 217 -8.21 0.40 -6.62
CA LEU A 217 -9.26 1.09 -7.38
C LEU A 217 -10.36 1.63 -6.47
N SER A 218 -10.81 0.85 -5.49
CA SER A 218 -11.96 1.18 -4.64
C SER A 218 -11.63 2.14 -3.49
N ALA A 219 -10.52 1.91 -2.80
CA ALA A 219 -10.15 2.61 -1.57
C ALA A 219 -8.93 3.53 -1.73
N GLY A 220 -8.19 3.40 -2.84
CA GLY A 220 -6.94 4.11 -3.05
C GLY A 220 -5.75 3.46 -2.34
N ALA A 221 -4.64 4.17 -2.30
CA ALA A 221 -3.42 3.77 -1.61
C ALA A 221 -3.25 4.59 -0.33
N SER A 222 -2.36 4.14 0.56
CA SER A 222 -1.99 4.87 1.79
C SER A 222 -1.44 6.27 1.48
N ALA A 223 -0.71 6.43 0.37
CA ALA A 223 -0.40 7.74 -0.21
C ALA A 223 -1.44 8.11 -1.28
N PRO A 224 -1.79 9.40 -1.45
CA PRO A 224 -2.74 9.84 -2.46
C PRO A 224 -2.09 9.84 -3.86
N LEU A 225 -1.96 8.67 -4.48
CA LEU A 225 -1.34 8.47 -5.79
C LEU A 225 -2.32 8.79 -6.93
N ALA A 226 -1.82 9.43 -7.98
CA ALA A 226 -2.57 9.69 -9.21
C ALA A 226 -2.78 8.38 -9.99
N LEU A 227 -4.01 8.12 -10.39
CA LEU A 227 -4.37 6.93 -11.16
C LEU A 227 -5.31 7.31 -12.29
N GLN A 228 -4.99 6.90 -13.54
CA GLN A 228 -5.73 7.24 -14.73
C GLN A 228 -6.57 6.08 -15.27
N SER A 229 -6.14 4.84 -15.06
CA SER A 229 -6.81 3.65 -15.55
C SER A 229 -6.48 2.40 -14.73
N PRO A 230 -7.33 1.36 -14.76
CA PRO A 230 -7.01 0.05 -14.18
C PRO A 230 -5.73 -0.55 -14.79
N GLN A 231 -5.49 -0.34 -16.09
CA GLN A 231 -4.29 -0.84 -16.74
C GLN A 231 -3.02 -0.22 -16.16
N GLN A 232 -3.02 1.10 -15.95
CA GLN A 232 -1.86 1.78 -15.31
C GLN A 232 -1.58 1.22 -13.90
N ALA A 233 -2.63 0.95 -13.11
CA ALA A 233 -2.48 0.32 -11.80
C ALA A 233 -1.89 -1.09 -11.91
N THR A 234 -2.39 -1.88 -12.86
CA THR A 234 -1.91 -3.25 -13.12
C THR A 234 -0.45 -3.27 -13.52
N ASP A 235 -0.06 -2.44 -14.49
CA ASP A 235 1.33 -2.38 -14.99
C ASP A 235 2.29 -1.99 -13.86
N TRP A 236 1.90 -1.01 -13.05
CA TRP A 236 2.72 -0.58 -11.91
C TRP A 236 2.83 -1.68 -10.83
N LEU A 237 1.71 -2.33 -10.48
CA LEU A 237 1.68 -3.44 -9.51
C LEU A 237 2.52 -4.62 -9.99
N LEU A 238 2.40 -4.97 -11.28
CA LEU A 238 3.13 -6.11 -11.84
C LEU A 238 4.64 -5.92 -11.69
N ILE A 239 5.17 -4.75 -12.06
CA ILE A 239 6.60 -4.44 -11.91
C ILE A 239 7.03 -4.49 -10.43
N ALA A 240 6.25 -3.88 -9.52
CA ALA A 240 6.57 -3.85 -8.11
C ALA A 240 6.57 -5.26 -7.49
N LEU A 241 5.60 -6.10 -7.86
CA LEU A 241 5.48 -7.47 -7.37
C LEU A 241 6.53 -8.41 -7.97
N GLU A 242 6.91 -8.23 -9.23
CA GLU A 242 8.03 -8.93 -9.87
C GLU A 242 9.35 -8.68 -9.12
N GLN A 243 9.57 -7.45 -8.71
CA GLN A 243 10.73 -7.07 -7.90
C GLN A 243 10.66 -7.73 -6.51
N LEU A 244 9.48 -7.73 -5.89
CA LEU A 244 9.27 -8.39 -4.61
C LEU A 244 9.51 -9.90 -4.69
N ALA A 245 8.99 -10.55 -5.74
CA ALA A 245 9.24 -11.98 -5.96
C ALA A 245 10.75 -12.25 -6.14
N THR A 246 11.44 -11.42 -6.93
CA THR A 246 12.90 -11.52 -7.11
C THR A 246 13.66 -11.36 -5.78
N LEU A 247 13.25 -10.38 -4.95
CA LEU A 247 13.84 -10.16 -3.62
C LEU A 247 13.65 -11.41 -2.74
N HIS A 248 12.46 -11.99 -2.75
CA HIS A 248 12.11 -13.15 -1.92
C HIS A 248 12.77 -14.44 -2.39
N GLU A 249 12.64 -14.78 -3.67
CA GLU A 249 13.18 -16.02 -4.25
C GLU A 249 14.72 -16.12 -4.20
N ARG A 250 15.39 -14.95 -4.28
CA ARG A 250 16.86 -14.87 -4.25
C ARG A 250 17.43 -14.45 -2.89
N ASP A 251 16.58 -14.30 -1.88
CA ASP A 251 16.94 -13.83 -0.52
C ASP A 251 17.90 -12.63 -0.55
N LEU A 252 17.51 -11.60 -1.32
CA LEU A 252 18.42 -10.49 -1.62
C LEU A 252 18.70 -9.59 -0.41
N TYR A 253 17.79 -9.50 0.56
CA TYR A 253 17.92 -8.68 1.76
C TYR A 253 17.10 -9.27 2.90
N PRO A 254 17.49 -9.12 4.17
CA PRO A 254 16.71 -9.64 5.29
C PRO A 254 15.28 -9.10 5.28
N HIS A 255 14.29 -9.98 5.13
CA HIS A 255 12.90 -9.56 5.01
C HIS A 255 11.90 -10.55 5.63
N ARG A 256 10.67 -10.06 5.85
CA ARG A 256 9.50 -10.87 6.20
C ARG A 256 8.31 -10.45 5.36
N ILE A 257 7.64 -11.39 4.73
CA ILE A 257 6.36 -11.17 4.06
C ILE A 257 5.25 -11.50 5.05
N ILE A 258 4.34 -10.54 5.26
CA ILE A 258 3.19 -10.65 6.16
C ILE A 258 1.94 -10.65 5.30
N ARG A 259 1.25 -11.79 5.28
CA ARG A 259 0.03 -11.96 4.49
C ARG A 259 -1.17 -11.46 5.27
N LEU A 260 -2.02 -10.69 4.60
CA LEU A 260 -3.21 -10.09 5.20
C LEU A 260 -4.52 -10.61 4.58
N ASP A 261 -4.44 -11.66 3.75
CA ASP A 261 -5.64 -12.25 3.13
C ASP A 261 -6.55 -12.85 4.20
N GLY A 262 -7.82 -12.47 4.16
CA GLY A 262 -8.85 -12.96 5.09
C GLY A 262 -8.80 -12.36 6.50
N ILE A 263 -7.82 -11.51 6.79
CA ILE A 263 -7.67 -10.83 8.08
C ILE A 263 -7.70 -9.29 7.95
N GLU A 264 -7.98 -8.77 6.77
CA GLU A 264 -7.93 -7.36 6.42
C GLU A 264 -8.79 -6.45 7.31
N ASN A 265 -9.82 -7.02 7.95
CA ASN A 265 -10.72 -6.31 8.86
C ASN A 265 -10.75 -6.98 10.26
N ASP A 266 -9.81 -7.89 10.56
CA ASP A 266 -9.72 -8.64 11.80
C ASP A 266 -8.54 -8.18 12.67
N PRO A 267 -8.76 -7.44 13.77
CA PRO A 267 -7.69 -6.98 14.68
C PRO A 267 -6.86 -8.12 15.25
N GLN A 268 -7.51 -9.25 15.60
CA GLN A 268 -6.82 -10.41 16.18
C GLN A 268 -5.96 -11.10 15.14
N GLY A 269 -6.47 -11.27 13.91
CA GLY A 269 -5.72 -11.87 12.81
C GLY A 269 -4.47 -11.06 12.47
N ILE A 270 -4.57 -9.72 12.40
CA ILE A 270 -3.44 -8.83 12.11
C ILE A 270 -2.39 -8.91 13.23
N SER A 271 -2.81 -8.86 14.51
CA SER A 271 -1.91 -9.01 15.65
C SER A 271 -1.17 -10.35 15.60
N THR A 272 -1.88 -11.45 15.37
CA THR A 272 -1.33 -12.79 15.27
C THR A 272 -0.32 -12.92 14.10
N ALA A 273 -0.62 -12.33 12.94
CA ALA A 273 0.30 -12.32 11.80
C ALA A 273 1.62 -11.60 12.13
N LEU A 274 1.55 -10.49 12.86
CA LEU A 274 2.73 -9.78 13.35
C LEU A 274 3.49 -10.58 14.41
N GLU A 275 2.80 -11.23 15.35
CA GLU A 275 3.42 -12.12 16.35
C GLU A 275 4.21 -13.26 15.67
N GLN A 276 3.63 -13.90 14.67
CA GLN A 276 4.30 -14.95 13.89
C GLN A 276 5.53 -14.41 13.13
N ALA A 277 5.43 -13.20 12.58
CA ALA A 277 6.54 -12.61 11.82
C ALA A 277 7.72 -12.19 12.70
N PHE A 278 7.47 -11.69 13.91
CA PHE A 278 8.50 -11.05 14.75
C PHE A 278 8.78 -11.77 16.07
N GLY A 279 7.96 -12.71 16.50
CA GLY A 279 8.08 -13.39 17.80
C GLY A 279 7.80 -12.46 19.00
N LEU A 280 7.04 -11.40 18.80
CA LEU A 280 6.69 -10.38 19.80
C LEU A 280 5.17 -10.25 19.87
N SER A 281 4.62 -9.99 21.06
CA SER A 281 3.19 -9.72 21.22
C SER A 281 2.82 -8.31 20.73
N PHE A 282 1.69 -8.21 20.05
CA PHE A 282 1.17 -6.95 19.52
C PHE A 282 -0.23 -6.63 20.09
N PRO A 283 -0.56 -5.35 20.31
CA PRO A 283 -1.88 -4.96 20.79
C PRO A 283 -2.95 -5.17 19.70
N LEU A 284 -4.19 -5.35 20.15
CA LEU A 284 -5.35 -5.33 19.28
C LEU A 284 -5.68 -3.87 18.92
N VAL A 285 -5.71 -3.57 17.63
CA VAL A 285 -6.02 -2.23 17.14
C VAL A 285 -7.15 -2.32 16.12
N GLU A 286 -8.27 -1.69 16.44
CA GLU A 286 -9.42 -1.63 15.53
C GLU A 286 -9.00 -0.92 14.21
N PRO A 287 -9.29 -1.52 13.06
CA PRO A 287 -8.99 -0.92 11.76
C PRO A 287 -9.74 0.41 11.60
N ARG A 288 -9.00 1.46 11.28
CA ARG A 288 -9.58 2.78 11.00
C ARG A 288 -10.01 2.89 9.53
N GLY A 289 -11.04 3.70 9.29
CA GLY A 289 -11.59 3.93 7.95
C GLY A 289 -12.63 2.88 7.54
N PRO A 290 -13.09 2.90 6.28
CA PRO A 290 -14.07 1.95 5.78
C PRO A 290 -13.51 0.52 5.79
N ALA A 291 -14.41 -0.45 5.93
CA ALA A 291 -14.06 -1.85 5.74
C ALA A 291 -13.47 -2.05 4.33
N ARG A 292 -12.43 -2.86 4.25
CA ARG A 292 -11.79 -3.23 2.99
C ARG A 292 -12.58 -4.36 2.31
N LEU A 293 -12.42 -4.48 1.01
CA LEU A 293 -13.01 -5.58 0.25
C LEU A 293 -12.44 -6.92 0.73
N ALA A 294 -13.33 -7.90 0.87
CA ALA A 294 -12.94 -9.22 1.35
C ALA A 294 -11.99 -9.91 0.36
N SER A 295 -11.11 -10.74 0.89
CA SER A 295 -10.21 -11.56 0.07
C SER A 295 -10.98 -12.49 -0.85
N GLY A 296 -10.54 -12.57 -2.12
CA GLY A 296 -11.19 -13.32 -3.18
C GLY A 296 -12.30 -12.55 -3.90
N ARG A 297 -12.60 -11.32 -3.51
CA ARG A 297 -13.62 -10.46 -4.13
C ARG A 297 -13.33 -10.17 -5.61
N TRP A 298 -12.09 -10.21 -6.04
CA TRP A 298 -11.67 -10.04 -7.43
C TRP A 298 -12.42 -10.96 -8.41
N ARG A 299 -12.89 -12.14 -7.96
CA ARG A 299 -13.61 -13.09 -8.80
C ARG A 299 -14.91 -12.53 -9.36
N ASP A 300 -15.61 -11.71 -8.58
CA ASP A 300 -16.85 -11.08 -8.98
C ASP A 300 -16.62 -9.98 -10.04
N TYR A 301 -15.39 -9.55 -10.19
CA TYR A 301 -14.95 -8.52 -11.12
C TYR A 301 -14.29 -9.07 -12.41
N ARG A 302 -14.24 -10.39 -12.58
CA ARG A 302 -13.64 -11.01 -13.78
C ARG A 302 -14.26 -10.53 -15.09
N GLY A 303 -15.56 -10.22 -15.12
CA GLY A 303 -16.23 -9.69 -16.29
C GLY A 303 -15.72 -8.31 -16.73
N VAL A 304 -15.22 -7.52 -15.78
CA VAL A 304 -14.81 -6.11 -15.98
C VAL A 304 -13.31 -5.94 -16.07
N LEU A 305 -12.56 -6.67 -15.22
CA LEU A 305 -11.10 -6.54 -15.03
C LEU A 305 -10.36 -7.84 -15.40
N GLY A 306 -10.98 -8.73 -16.16
CA GLY A 306 -10.40 -10.05 -16.48
C GLY A 306 -9.01 -9.97 -17.08
N ALA A 307 -8.80 -9.09 -18.06
CA ALA A 307 -7.49 -8.92 -18.69
C ALA A 307 -6.40 -8.47 -17.68
N GLN A 308 -6.74 -7.60 -16.72
CA GLN A 308 -5.85 -7.14 -15.67
C GLN A 308 -5.53 -8.27 -14.69
N PHE A 309 -6.54 -9.04 -14.30
CA PHE A 309 -6.35 -10.18 -13.40
C PHE A 309 -5.54 -11.29 -14.05
N ASP A 310 -5.70 -11.55 -15.34
CA ASP A 310 -4.90 -12.55 -16.06
C ASP A 310 -3.40 -12.19 -16.02
N LEU A 311 -3.05 -10.92 -16.19
CA LEU A 311 -1.68 -10.44 -16.05
C LEU A 311 -1.14 -10.64 -14.63
N LEU A 312 -1.94 -10.31 -13.61
CA LEU A 312 -1.55 -10.44 -12.20
C LEU A 312 -1.55 -11.90 -11.71
N THR A 313 -2.29 -12.80 -12.35
CA THR A 313 -2.35 -14.21 -11.96
C THR A 313 -0.98 -14.88 -12.02
N LEU A 314 -0.16 -14.56 -13.01
CA LEU A 314 1.18 -15.14 -13.12
C LEU A 314 2.05 -14.82 -11.90
N ILE A 315 2.03 -13.57 -11.44
CA ILE A 315 2.77 -13.17 -10.24
C ILE A 315 2.10 -13.66 -8.95
N ALA A 316 0.77 -13.74 -8.91
CA ALA A 316 0.03 -14.30 -7.78
C ALA A 316 0.44 -15.76 -7.53
N VAL A 317 0.54 -16.59 -8.57
CA VAL A 317 0.96 -17.99 -8.47
C VAL A 317 2.39 -18.11 -7.92
N ARG A 318 3.32 -17.21 -8.29
CA ARG A 318 4.67 -17.19 -7.71
C ARG A 318 4.67 -16.95 -6.21
N PHE A 319 3.70 -16.20 -5.70
CA PHE A 319 3.49 -16.03 -4.26
C PHE A 319 2.64 -17.14 -3.62
N GLY A 320 2.25 -18.18 -4.38
CA GLY A 320 1.49 -19.32 -3.88
C GLY A 320 -0.01 -19.10 -3.77
N TYR A 321 -0.55 -18.08 -4.43
CA TYR A 321 -2.00 -17.91 -4.57
C TYR A 321 -2.56 -18.84 -5.65
N PRO A 322 -3.84 -19.29 -5.53
CA PRO A 322 -4.46 -20.12 -6.55
C PRO A 322 -4.58 -19.38 -7.89
N GLN A 323 -4.62 -20.13 -8.97
CA GLN A 323 -4.75 -19.58 -10.31
C GLN A 323 -6.17 -19.03 -10.56
N ASP A 324 -7.19 -19.60 -9.93
CA ASP A 324 -8.64 -19.35 -10.07
C ASP A 324 -9.31 -18.98 -8.73
#